data_da6119053dd1ffaf579d7c2050aec02a
#
_entry.id   da6119053dd1ffaf579d7c2050aec02a
#
_cell.length_a   1.000
_cell.length_b   1.000
_cell.length_c   1.000
_cell.angle_alpha   90.00
_cell.angle_beta   90.00
_cell.angle_gamma   90.00
#
_symmetry.space_group_name_H-M   'P 1'
#
loop_
_entity.id
_entity.type
_entity.pdbx_description
1 polymer ?
#
loop_
_entity_poly.entity_id
_entity_poly.type
_entity_poly.pdbx_seq_one_letter_code
_entity_poly.pdbx_strand_id
1 'polypeptide(L)'
;LKSLGASDKTVSRVKINPESIEGPCYPIYLELRSSKDILGVKVTGKFDFIDNGKLIDFKTTSTFAYTSGNKDEDYIMQGSIYRWLNPEIITDEFMDICFIFTDWQKNRYMSDPRNYPSNQIISRSFKLHSAAFVQSYVEERVRTLIRLQDVPEKDLPLCTDKDLWRKPDTFKYYKNPQKQTKSTANFDNLSDANRRFLDDGAVGLVKTVKGGVSACLYCSAFTVCTQKDRLIESGELKI
;
A
#
# COMPACT_ATOMS: atom_id res chain seq x y z
N LEU A 1 -3.25 10.31 30.34
CA LEU A 1 -4.48 9.66 30.83
C LEU A 1 -5.15 10.47 31.96
N LYS A 2 -4.40 10.88 33.00
CA LYS A 2 -4.96 11.74 34.07
C LYS A 2 -5.52 13.05 33.54
N SER A 3 -4.82 13.70 32.60
CA SER A 3 -5.29 14.93 31.94
C SER A 3 -6.58 14.74 31.10
N LEU A 4 -6.90 13.49 30.75
CA LEU A 4 -8.12 13.10 30.05
C LEU A 4 -9.22 12.55 30.99
N GLY A 5 -9.06 12.72 32.31
CA GLY A 5 -10.06 12.34 33.31
C GLY A 5 -9.98 10.88 33.78
N ALA A 6 -8.94 10.14 33.43
CA ALA A 6 -8.76 8.77 33.94
C ALA A 6 -8.44 8.76 35.44
N SER A 7 -9.08 7.85 36.19
CA SER A 7 -8.83 7.68 37.62
C SER A 7 -7.42 7.12 37.90
N ASP A 8 -6.88 7.38 39.09
CA ASP A 8 -5.59 6.83 39.49
C ASP A 8 -5.59 5.30 39.46
N LYS A 9 -6.70 4.65 39.80
CA LYS A 9 -6.90 3.22 39.69
C LYS A 9 -6.82 2.72 38.24
N THR A 10 -7.34 3.48 37.28
CA THR A 10 -7.22 3.16 35.85
C THR A 10 -5.78 3.29 35.38
N VAL A 11 -5.13 4.41 35.73
CA VAL A 11 -3.73 4.69 35.34
C VAL A 11 -2.77 3.64 35.91
N SER A 12 -2.97 3.21 37.15
CA SER A 12 -2.08 2.20 37.80
C SER A 12 -2.16 0.81 37.15
N ARG A 13 -3.24 0.51 36.41
CA ARG A 13 -3.41 -0.75 35.69
C ARG A 13 -2.72 -0.76 34.32
N VAL A 14 -2.43 0.40 33.75
CA VAL A 14 -1.73 0.47 32.46
C VAL A 14 -0.30 0.02 32.61
N LYS A 15 0.10 -0.97 31.81
CA LYS A 15 1.48 -1.47 31.75
C LYS A 15 1.99 -1.29 30.31
N ILE A 16 3.12 -0.60 30.20
CA ILE A 16 3.76 -0.36 28.90
C ILE A 16 4.86 -1.39 28.71
N ASN A 17 4.81 -2.12 27.60
CA ASN A 17 5.72 -3.18 27.23
C ASN A 17 5.96 -4.18 28.37
N PRO A 18 4.91 -4.73 29.01
CA PRO A 18 5.11 -5.68 30.10
C PRO A 18 5.75 -6.98 29.57
N GLU A 19 6.74 -7.50 30.29
CA GLU A 19 7.36 -8.80 29.99
C GLU A 19 6.42 -9.97 30.28
N SER A 20 5.57 -9.81 31.29
CA SER A 20 4.51 -10.75 31.65
C SER A 20 3.25 -10.01 32.08
N ILE A 21 2.11 -10.66 31.87
CA ILE A 21 0.81 -10.14 32.33
C ILE A 21 0.44 -10.86 33.62
N GLU A 22 0.59 -10.17 34.75
CA GLU A 22 0.21 -10.69 36.06
C GLU A 22 -0.97 -9.87 36.61
N GLY A 23 -2.07 -10.55 36.91
CA GLY A 23 -3.28 -9.94 37.45
C GLY A 23 -4.03 -9.04 36.48
N PRO A 24 -5.02 -8.27 36.96
CA PRO A 24 -5.83 -7.41 36.12
C PRO A 24 -5.05 -6.15 35.70
N CYS A 25 -4.39 -6.21 34.55
CA CYS A 25 -3.69 -5.07 33.95
C CYS A 25 -4.28 -4.69 32.59
N TYR A 26 -3.89 -3.52 32.07
CA TYR A 26 -4.21 -3.01 30.75
C TYR A 26 -2.91 -2.90 29.94
N PRO A 27 -2.53 -3.93 29.19
CA PRO A 27 -1.26 -3.96 28.51
C PRO A 27 -1.28 -3.08 27.27
N ILE A 28 -0.25 -2.26 27.13
CA ILE A 28 0.05 -1.44 25.95
C ILE A 28 1.44 -1.85 25.47
N TYR A 29 1.58 -2.13 24.16
CA TYR A 29 2.88 -2.44 23.56
C TYR A 29 3.21 -1.40 22.51
N LEU A 30 4.45 -0.89 22.53
CA LEU A 30 4.96 0.16 21.66
C LEU A 30 6.23 -0.31 20.98
N GLU A 31 6.26 -0.18 19.64
CA GLU A 31 7.50 -0.27 18.85
C GLU A 31 8.30 -1.59 19.06
N LEU A 32 7.64 -2.70 19.38
CA LEU A 32 8.34 -3.98 19.58
C LEU A 32 8.61 -4.69 18.27
N ARG A 33 9.81 -5.26 18.20
CA ARG A 33 10.24 -6.11 17.08
C ARG A 33 10.11 -7.57 17.47
N SER A 34 9.48 -8.35 16.60
CA SER A 34 9.34 -9.80 16.73
C SER A 34 9.90 -10.50 15.51
N SER A 35 10.23 -11.79 15.67
CA SER A 35 10.72 -12.59 14.56
C SER A 35 10.30 -14.05 14.71
N LYS A 36 10.14 -14.72 13.53
CA LYS A 36 10.04 -16.20 13.42
C LYS A 36 11.02 -16.68 12.38
N ASP A 37 11.58 -17.88 12.61
CA ASP A 37 12.39 -18.56 11.61
C ASP A 37 11.50 -19.42 10.73
N ILE A 38 11.60 -19.22 9.43
CA ILE A 38 10.85 -19.95 8.41
C ILE A 38 11.87 -20.50 7.40
N LEU A 39 12.03 -21.82 7.38
CA LEU A 39 12.97 -22.51 6.48
C LEU A 39 14.41 -21.98 6.57
N GLY A 40 14.87 -21.59 7.78
CA GLY A 40 16.18 -21.01 8.01
C GLY A 40 16.30 -19.52 7.68
N VAL A 41 15.21 -18.87 7.26
CA VAL A 41 15.16 -17.42 7.00
C VAL A 41 14.41 -16.73 8.13
N LYS A 42 15.05 -15.72 8.72
CA LYS A 42 14.43 -14.93 9.78
C LYS A 42 13.46 -13.90 9.21
N VAL A 43 12.16 -14.11 9.43
CA VAL A 43 11.10 -13.15 9.12
C VAL A 43 10.88 -12.24 10.32
N THR A 44 10.99 -10.93 10.14
CA THR A 44 10.88 -9.95 11.22
C THR A 44 9.77 -8.94 10.93
N GLY A 45 9.14 -8.47 12.00
CA GLY A 45 8.19 -7.36 11.95
C GLY A 45 8.33 -6.46 13.17
N LYS A 46 8.05 -5.18 13.00
CA LYS A 46 7.99 -4.20 14.08
C LYS A 46 6.67 -3.45 13.93
N PHE A 47 5.79 -3.60 14.91
CA PHE A 47 4.52 -2.88 14.93
C PHE A 47 4.65 -1.55 15.70
N ASP A 48 3.75 -0.61 15.43
CA ASP A 48 3.76 0.69 16.09
C ASP A 48 3.13 0.61 17.49
N PHE A 49 1.90 0.08 17.58
CA PHE A 49 1.09 0.20 18.79
C PHE A 49 0.12 -0.97 18.95
N ILE A 50 0.04 -1.54 20.15
CA ILE A 50 -1.02 -2.48 20.54
C ILE A 50 -1.70 -1.96 21.79
N ASP A 51 -3.02 -1.83 21.71
CA ASP A 51 -3.88 -1.41 22.79
C ASP A 51 -4.73 -2.60 23.28
N ASN A 52 -4.36 -3.18 24.39
CA ASN A 52 -5.08 -4.28 25.04
C ASN A 52 -5.52 -5.39 24.06
N GLY A 53 -4.58 -5.87 23.25
CA GLY A 53 -4.81 -6.95 22.28
C GLY A 53 -5.16 -6.48 20.88
N LYS A 54 -5.48 -5.22 20.67
CA LYS A 54 -5.83 -4.63 19.37
C LYS A 54 -4.65 -3.91 18.74
N LEU A 55 -4.29 -4.30 17.53
CA LEU A 55 -3.25 -3.64 16.74
C LEU A 55 -3.77 -2.31 16.21
N ILE A 56 -2.97 -1.25 16.39
CA ILE A 56 -3.20 0.09 15.83
C ILE A 56 -1.94 0.48 15.07
N ASP A 57 -2.12 0.93 13.83
CA ASP A 57 -1.03 1.36 12.97
C ASP A 57 -1.31 2.80 12.48
N PHE A 58 -0.26 3.63 12.40
CA PHE A 58 -0.39 5.03 12.03
C PHE A 58 0.08 5.25 10.60
N LYS A 59 -0.77 5.84 9.76
CA LYS A 59 -0.46 6.12 8.35
C LYS A 59 -0.63 7.59 8.01
N THR A 60 0.48 8.25 7.74
CA THR A 60 0.47 9.59 7.13
C THR A 60 0.28 9.45 5.62
N THR A 61 -0.79 10.04 5.07
CA THR A 61 -1.18 9.85 3.67
C THR A 61 -1.98 11.03 3.13
N SER A 62 -2.27 11.03 1.81
CA SER A 62 -3.21 11.98 1.21
C SER A 62 -4.65 11.49 1.30
N THR A 63 -5.60 12.43 1.26
CA THR A 63 -7.03 12.12 1.20
C THR A 63 -7.39 11.28 -0.02
N PHE A 64 -6.74 11.51 -1.17
CA PHE A 64 -6.92 10.72 -2.38
C PHE A 64 -6.49 9.25 -2.20
N ALA A 65 -5.32 9.01 -1.61
CA ALA A 65 -4.84 7.64 -1.38
C ALA A 65 -5.75 6.86 -0.44
N TYR A 66 -6.34 7.52 0.56
CA TYR A 66 -7.33 6.93 1.47
C TYR A 66 -8.64 6.58 0.75
N THR A 67 -9.21 7.51 -0.03
CA THR A 67 -10.50 7.30 -0.70
C THR A 67 -10.41 6.30 -1.85
N SER A 68 -9.25 6.15 -2.47
CA SER A 68 -9.03 5.14 -3.52
C SER A 68 -9.02 3.71 -3.02
N GLY A 69 -8.66 3.47 -1.75
CA GLY A 69 -8.56 2.14 -1.13
C GLY A 69 -7.49 1.22 -1.73
N ASN A 70 -6.66 1.72 -2.63
CA ASN A 70 -5.69 0.88 -3.39
C ASN A 70 -4.63 0.20 -2.52
N LYS A 71 -4.47 0.62 -1.26
CA LYS A 71 -3.50 0.06 -0.31
C LYS A 71 -4.13 -0.78 0.79
N ASP A 72 -5.44 -0.94 0.80
CA ASP A 72 -6.16 -1.63 1.88
C ASP A 72 -5.65 -3.06 2.08
N GLU A 73 -5.48 -3.82 0.99
CA GLU A 73 -4.95 -5.19 1.04
C GLU A 73 -3.50 -5.26 1.57
N ASP A 74 -2.66 -4.29 1.21
CA ASP A 74 -1.28 -4.22 1.70
C ASP A 74 -1.26 -3.94 3.21
N TYR A 75 -2.16 -3.10 3.72
CA TYR A 75 -2.34 -2.84 5.15
C TYR A 75 -2.87 -4.05 5.90
N ILE A 76 -3.88 -4.74 5.36
CA ILE A 76 -4.44 -5.97 5.94
C ILE A 76 -3.34 -7.03 6.04
N MET A 77 -2.55 -7.22 5.00
CA MET A 77 -1.45 -8.18 5.01
C MET A 77 -0.38 -7.81 6.03
N GLN A 78 0.02 -6.54 6.11
CA GLN A 78 0.99 -6.05 7.10
C GLN A 78 0.52 -6.34 8.53
N GLY A 79 -0.70 -5.96 8.87
CA GLY A 79 -1.28 -6.20 10.19
C GLY A 79 -1.44 -7.69 10.50
N SER A 80 -1.82 -8.49 9.48
CA SER A 80 -1.95 -9.94 9.63
C SER A 80 -0.61 -10.62 9.92
N ILE A 81 0.48 -10.16 9.29
CA ILE A 81 1.85 -10.63 9.58
C ILE A 81 2.26 -10.23 11.01
N TYR A 82 1.92 -9.01 11.48
CA TYR A 82 2.20 -8.61 12.84
C TYR A 82 1.48 -9.49 13.87
N ARG A 83 0.19 -9.80 13.64
CA ARG A 83 -0.58 -10.72 14.47
C ARG A 83 0.01 -12.14 14.44
N TRP A 84 0.38 -12.63 13.27
CA TRP A 84 0.99 -13.95 13.11
C TRP A 84 2.34 -14.05 13.83
N LEU A 85 3.14 -12.96 13.86
CA LEU A 85 4.39 -12.90 14.63
C LEU A 85 4.14 -12.85 16.13
N ASN A 86 3.03 -12.25 16.58
CA ASN A 86 2.75 -11.90 17.98
C ASN A 86 1.34 -12.36 18.41
N PRO A 87 0.97 -13.64 18.27
CA PRO A 87 -0.40 -14.09 18.54
C PRO A 87 -0.83 -13.94 20.00
N GLU A 88 0.12 -13.91 20.94
CA GLU A 88 -0.15 -13.79 22.39
C GLU A 88 -0.53 -12.37 22.80
N ILE A 89 -0.11 -11.35 22.04
CA ILE A 89 -0.34 -9.94 22.37
C ILE A 89 -1.25 -9.22 21.39
N ILE A 90 -1.43 -9.75 20.16
CA ILE A 90 -2.42 -9.27 19.20
C ILE A 90 -3.54 -10.31 19.10
N THR A 91 -4.53 -10.18 19.97
CA THR A 91 -5.60 -11.17 20.13
C THR A 91 -6.87 -10.79 19.35
N ASP A 92 -7.06 -9.51 18.99
CA ASP A 92 -8.19 -9.05 18.19
C ASP A 92 -8.07 -9.55 16.73
N GLU A 93 -9.21 -9.85 16.11
CA GLU A 93 -9.30 -10.21 14.69
C GLU A 93 -9.29 -8.98 13.76
N PHE A 94 -9.40 -7.80 14.34
CA PHE A 94 -9.38 -6.53 13.62
C PHE A 94 -8.17 -5.71 14.06
N MET A 95 -7.64 -4.93 13.14
CA MET A 95 -6.74 -3.83 13.45
C MET A 95 -7.40 -2.51 13.11
N ASP A 96 -6.97 -1.44 13.75
CA ASP A 96 -7.32 -0.08 13.35
C ASP A 96 -6.13 0.62 12.70
N ILE A 97 -6.37 1.29 11.59
CA ILE A 97 -5.41 2.22 11.01
C ILE A 97 -5.86 3.64 11.31
N CYS A 98 -5.01 4.38 12.00
CA CYS A 98 -5.18 5.80 12.27
C CYS A 98 -4.55 6.59 11.10
N PHE A 99 -5.38 7.07 10.18
CA PHE A 99 -4.96 7.87 9.04
C PHE A 99 -4.81 9.34 9.44
N ILE A 100 -3.66 9.93 9.12
CA ILE A 100 -3.35 11.35 9.32
C ILE A 100 -3.16 11.96 7.94
N PHE A 101 -4.11 12.80 7.52
CA PHE A 101 -4.08 13.38 6.17
C PHE A 101 -3.23 14.62 6.11
N THR A 102 -2.28 14.66 5.16
CA THR A 102 -1.38 15.81 4.94
C THR A 102 -2.02 16.93 4.13
N ASP A 103 -3.07 16.63 3.37
CA ASP A 103 -3.72 17.51 2.42
C ASP A 103 -5.22 17.77 2.73
N TRP A 104 -5.68 17.42 3.95
CA TRP A 104 -7.06 17.60 4.34
C TRP A 104 -7.46 19.08 4.40
N GLN A 105 -8.64 19.39 3.87
CA GLN A 105 -9.17 20.74 3.83
C GLN A 105 -10.65 20.76 4.23
N LYS A 106 -10.99 21.58 5.24
CA LYS A 106 -12.36 21.73 5.72
C LYS A 106 -13.34 22.15 4.61
N ASN A 107 -12.93 23.04 3.73
CA ASN A 107 -13.77 23.52 2.64
C ASN A 107 -14.11 22.40 1.62
N ARG A 108 -13.17 21.49 1.35
CA ARG A 108 -13.43 20.32 0.51
C ARG A 108 -14.43 19.37 1.15
N TYR A 109 -14.29 19.10 2.45
CA TYR A 109 -15.27 18.32 3.17
C TYR A 109 -16.67 18.96 3.12
N MET A 110 -16.78 20.27 3.34
CA MET A 110 -18.05 21.00 3.26
C MET A 110 -18.68 20.93 1.86
N SER A 111 -17.89 20.87 0.80
CA SER A 111 -18.36 20.78 -0.59
C SER A 111 -18.75 19.36 -0.99
N ASP A 112 -18.07 18.34 -0.49
CA ASP A 112 -18.30 16.92 -0.84
C ASP A 112 -18.17 16.00 0.39
N PRO A 113 -19.11 16.07 1.35
CA PRO A 113 -19.03 15.29 2.59
C PRO A 113 -19.22 13.78 2.40
N ARG A 114 -19.66 13.33 1.22
CA ARG A 114 -19.86 11.91 0.94
C ARG A 114 -18.58 11.20 0.48
N ASN A 115 -17.75 11.91 -0.26
CA ASN A 115 -16.57 11.32 -0.90
C ASN A 115 -15.24 11.84 -0.30
N TYR A 116 -15.31 12.76 0.66
CA TYR A 116 -14.14 13.34 1.30
C TYR A 116 -14.11 13.06 2.81
N PRO A 117 -12.93 12.78 3.39
CA PRO A 117 -12.80 12.45 4.82
C PRO A 117 -13.36 13.57 5.72
N SER A 118 -14.15 13.18 6.74
CA SER A 118 -14.81 14.14 7.66
C SER A 118 -13.84 14.94 8.52
N ASN A 119 -12.68 14.37 8.82
CA ASN A 119 -11.67 14.97 9.69
C ASN A 119 -10.26 14.74 9.14
N GLN A 120 -9.31 15.52 9.63
CA GLN A 120 -7.88 15.36 9.30
C GLN A 120 -7.31 14.03 9.83
N ILE A 121 -7.88 13.50 10.91
CA ILE A 121 -7.50 12.21 11.50
C ILE A 121 -8.74 11.33 11.56
N ILE A 122 -8.64 10.14 10.99
CA ILE A 122 -9.73 9.15 10.95
C ILE A 122 -9.13 7.77 11.24
N SER A 123 -9.81 7.00 12.10
CA SER A 123 -9.53 5.57 12.27
C SER A 123 -10.48 4.74 11.41
N ARG A 124 -9.93 3.67 10.80
CA ARG A 124 -10.68 2.68 10.03
C ARG A 124 -10.24 1.28 10.43
N SER A 125 -11.22 0.43 10.73
CA SER A 125 -10.98 -0.97 11.10
C SER A 125 -10.89 -1.87 9.88
N PHE A 126 -9.94 -2.83 9.94
CA PHE A 126 -9.71 -3.85 8.92
C PHE A 126 -9.69 -5.23 9.56
N LYS A 127 -10.38 -6.19 8.96
CA LYS A 127 -10.32 -7.58 9.39
C LYS A 127 -9.01 -8.21 8.94
N LEU A 128 -8.30 -8.85 9.87
CA LEU A 128 -7.04 -9.52 9.61
C LEU A 128 -7.25 -10.91 9.00
N HIS A 129 -6.32 -11.35 8.19
CA HIS A 129 -6.27 -12.73 7.68
C HIS A 129 -6.03 -13.74 8.80
N SER A 130 -6.44 -14.98 8.58
CA SER A 130 -6.17 -16.07 9.52
C SER A 130 -4.67 -16.39 9.62
N ALA A 131 -4.23 -16.89 10.77
CA ALA A 131 -2.84 -17.28 10.97
C ALA A 131 -2.39 -18.36 9.97
N ALA A 132 -3.27 -19.30 9.60
CA ALA A 132 -2.97 -20.33 8.60
C ALA A 132 -2.74 -19.74 7.21
N PHE A 133 -3.54 -18.75 6.80
CA PHE A 133 -3.34 -18.05 5.53
C PHE A 133 -2.00 -17.32 5.52
N VAL A 134 -1.68 -16.58 6.59
CA VAL A 134 -0.41 -15.84 6.69
C VAL A 134 0.79 -16.80 6.70
N GLN A 135 0.70 -17.92 7.42
CA GLN A 135 1.76 -18.94 7.44
C GLN A 135 2.05 -19.42 6.01
N SER A 136 1.02 -19.85 5.27
CA SER A 136 1.17 -20.31 3.89
C SER A 136 1.73 -19.22 2.97
N TYR A 137 1.26 -18.00 3.10
CA TYR A 137 1.73 -16.85 2.32
C TYR A 137 3.22 -16.57 2.57
N VAL A 138 3.64 -16.52 3.84
CA VAL A 138 5.03 -16.25 4.21
C VAL A 138 5.95 -17.39 3.78
N GLU A 139 5.54 -18.65 3.99
CA GLU A 139 6.33 -19.81 3.53
C GLU A 139 6.55 -19.79 2.02
N GLU A 140 5.53 -19.52 1.24
CA GLU A 140 5.66 -19.45 -0.23
C GLU A 140 6.61 -18.33 -0.66
N ARG A 141 6.55 -17.16 -0.01
CA ARG A 141 7.48 -16.06 -0.27
C ARG A 141 8.92 -16.44 0.09
N VAL A 142 9.12 -17.10 1.24
CA VAL A 142 10.45 -17.54 1.66
C VAL A 142 10.99 -18.63 0.72
N ARG A 143 10.18 -19.63 0.34
CA ARG A 143 10.57 -20.65 -0.67
C ARG A 143 10.96 -20.01 -2.00
N THR A 144 10.23 -19.00 -2.42
CA THR A 144 10.53 -18.26 -3.66
C THR A 144 11.85 -17.52 -3.54
N LEU A 145 12.12 -16.84 -2.43
CA LEU A 145 13.40 -16.17 -2.17
C LEU A 145 14.58 -17.14 -2.20
N ILE A 146 14.46 -18.29 -1.49
CA ILE A 146 15.49 -19.33 -1.47
C ILE A 146 15.74 -19.87 -2.89
N ARG A 147 14.68 -20.18 -3.64
CA ARG A 147 14.78 -20.69 -5.01
C ARG A 147 15.48 -19.72 -5.96
N LEU A 148 15.26 -18.42 -5.78
CA LEU A 148 15.76 -17.37 -6.67
C LEU A 148 17.10 -16.77 -6.23
N GLN A 149 17.65 -17.16 -5.09
CA GLN A 149 18.83 -16.57 -4.48
C GLN A 149 20.06 -16.55 -5.42
N ASP A 150 20.28 -17.65 -6.15
CA ASP A 150 21.43 -17.82 -7.03
C ASP A 150 21.06 -17.74 -8.52
N VAL A 151 19.84 -17.29 -8.84
CA VAL A 151 19.39 -17.12 -10.22
C VAL A 151 19.97 -15.83 -10.80
N PRO A 152 20.59 -15.88 -11.99
CA PRO A 152 21.08 -14.67 -12.66
C PRO A 152 19.98 -13.62 -12.85
N GLU A 153 20.31 -12.34 -12.75
CA GLU A 153 19.33 -11.23 -12.80
C GLU A 153 18.43 -11.30 -14.03
N LYS A 154 18.98 -11.61 -15.20
CA LYS A 154 18.24 -11.72 -16.47
C LYS A 154 17.14 -12.80 -16.48
N ASP A 155 17.24 -13.78 -15.59
CA ASP A 155 16.34 -14.94 -15.48
C ASP A 155 15.39 -14.79 -14.28
N LEU A 156 15.52 -13.71 -13.48
CA LEU A 156 14.61 -13.40 -12.40
C LEU A 156 13.22 -12.99 -12.93
N PRO A 157 12.13 -13.28 -12.19
CA PRO A 157 10.81 -12.77 -12.53
C PRO A 157 10.81 -11.24 -12.66
N LEU A 158 10.16 -10.74 -13.70
CA LEU A 158 10.02 -9.30 -13.90
C LEU A 158 9.05 -8.70 -12.86
N CYS A 159 9.30 -7.45 -12.50
CA CYS A 159 8.36 -6.67 -11.71
C CYS A 159 7.04 -6.51 -12.47
N THR A 160 5.93 -6.67 -11.75
CA THR A 160 4.59 -6.45 -12.29
C THR A 160 4.28 -4.96 -12.44
N ASP A 161 3.19 -4.62 -13.13
CA ASP A 161 2.73 -3.23 -13.23
C ASP A 161 2.46 -2.60 -11.87
N LYS A 162 1.97 -3.38 -10.88
CA LYS A 162 1.80 -2.93 -9.49
C LYS A 162 3.15 -2.60 -8.86
N ASP A 163 4.15 -3.47 -9.02
CA ASP A 163 5.49 -3.25 -8.45
C ASP A 163 6.20 -2.04 -9.08
N LEU A 164 5.94 -1.81 -10.36
CA LEU A 164 6.50 -0.69 -11.13
C LEU A 164 5.82 0.66 -10.85
N TRP A 165 4.72 0.66 -10.07
CA TRP A 165 3.83 1.81 -9.89
C TRP A 165 3.40 2.39 -11.24
N ARG A 166 2.99 1.51 -12.15
CA ARG A 166 2.58 1.89 -13.49
C ARG A 166 1.30 2.73 -13.44
N LYS A 167 1.33 3.87 -14.10
CA LYS A 167 0.13 4.69 -14.32
C LYS A 167 -0.79 4.01 -15.33
N PRO A 168 -2.10 4.27 -15.30
CA PRO A 168 -3.01 3.81 -16.35
C PRO A 168 -2.55 4.25 -17.74
N ASP A 169 -2.86 3.43 -18.75
CA ASP A 169 -2.64 3.78 -20.14
C ASP A 169 -3.52 4.98 -20.53
N THR A 170 -3.03 5.82 -21.42
CA THR A 170 -3.78 6.95 -21.99
C THR A 170 -4.03 6.71 -23.46
N PHE A 171 -5.26 6.93 -23.91
CA PHE A 171 -5.68 6.78 -25.30
C PHE A 171 -5.75 8.14 -25.95
N LYS A 172 -4.80 8.42 -26.87
CA LYS A 172 -4.67 9.72 -27.51
C LYS A 172 -5.25 9.68 -28.89
N TYR A 173 -6.21 10.58 -29.14
CA TYR A 173 -6.78 10.79 -30.45
C TYR A 173 -6.08 11.96 -31.16
N TYR A 174 -5.68 11.74 -32.41
CA TYR A 174 -5.07 12.71 -33.30
C TYR A 174 -5.94 12.84 -34.54
N LYS A 175 -6.61 14.01 -34.75
CA LYS A 175 -7.42 14.26 -35.95
C LYS A 175 -6.57 14.29 -37.22
N ASN A 176 -5.31 14.77 -37.11
CA ASN A 176 -4.33 14.69 -38.17
C ASN A 176 -3.25 13.66 -37.84
N PRO A 177 -3.22 12.47 -38.51
CA PRO A 177 -2.24 11.42 -38.24
C PRO A 177 -0.79 11.86 -38.50
N GLN A 178 -0.57 12.87 -39.32
CA GLN A 178 0.77 13.39 -39.64
C GLN A 178 1.31 14.34 -38.56
N LYS A 179 0.45 14.85 -37.66
CA LYS A 179 0.83 15.77 -36.57
C LYS A 179 0.56 15.10 -35.22
N GLN A 180 1.50 14.32 -34.71
CA GLN A 180 1.39 13.61 -33.42
C GLN A 180 2.12 14.29 -32.26
N THR A 181 2.58 15.53 -32.39
CA THR A 181 3.24 16.27 -31.31
C THR A 181 2.27 16.63 -30.19
N LYS A 182 1.01 16.97 -30.54
CA LYS A 182 -0.06 17.26 -29.57
C LYS A 182 -1.32 16.54 -30.01
N SER A 183 -1.86 15.72 -29.10
CA SER A 183 -3.14 15.04 -29.33
C SER A 183 -4.30 16.04 -29.41
N THR A 184 -5.31 15.73 -30.20
CA THR A 184 -6.57 16.47 -30.27
C THR A 184 -7.36 16.27 -28.97
N ALA A 185 -7.39 15.03 -28.45
CA ALA A 185 -8.00 14.69 -27.17
C ALA A 185 -7.28 13.50 -26.52
N ASN A 186 -7.38 13.38 -25.19
CA ASN A 186 -6.89 12.25 -24.41
C ASN A 186 -8.08 11.62 -23.68
N PHE A 187 -8.04 10.29 -23.56
CA PHE A 187 -9.07 9.50 -22.92
C PHE A 187 -8.44 8.44 -22.00
N ASP A 188 -9.16 8.09 -20.94
CA ASP A 188 -8.74 7.08 -19.96
C ASP A 188 -9.16 5.65 -20.38
N ASN A 189 -9.96 5.54 -21.44
CA ASN A 189 -10.36 4.26 -22.01
C ASN A 189 -10.42 4.31 -23.54
N LEU A 190 -10.23 3.16 -24.17
CA LEU A 190 -10.19 3.01 -25.62
C LEU A 190 -11.57 3.24 -26.27
N SER A 191 -12.65 2.93 -25.58
CA SER A 191 -14.02 3.08 -26.10
C SER A 191 -14.35 4.53 -26.37
N ASP A 192 -14.06 5.44 -25.44
CA ASP A 192 -14.31 6.87 -25.60
C ASP A 192 -13.40 7.49 -26.66
N ALA A 193 -12.15 7.04 -26.75
CA ALA A 193 -11.24 7.45 -27.81
C ALA A 193 -11.76 7.05 -29.20
N ASN A 194 -12.24 5.81 -29.33
CA ASN A 194 -12.82 5.31 -30.58
C ASN A 194 -14.16 5.99 -30.91
N ARG A 195 -14.99 6.28 -29.91
CA ARG A 195 -16.23 7.05 -30.13
C ARG A 195 -15.88 8.41 -30.71
N ARG A 196 -14.93 9.13 -30.13
CA ARG A 196 -14.49 10.41 -30.67
C ARG A 196 -13.94 10.32 -32.10
N PHE A 197 -13.18 9.27 -32.41
CA PHE A 197 -12.71 9.00 -33.76
C PHE A 197 -13.88 8.83 -34.77
N LEU A 198 -14.93 8.08 -34.38
CA LEU A 198 -16.11 7.88 -35.20
C LEU A 198 -16.93 9.17 -35.35
N ASP A 199 -17.12 9.93 -34.27
CA ASP A 199 -17.86 11.21 -34.27
C ASP A 199 -17.19 12.25 -35.21
N ASP A 200 -15.87 12.23 -35.31
CA ASP A 200 -15.10 13.07 -36.24
C ASP A 200 -15.06 12.51 -37.67
N GLY A 201 -15.94 11.53 -38.01
CA GLY A 201 -16.07 10.97 -39.37
C GLY A 201 -15.05 9.84 -39.66
N ALA A 202 -14.55 9.15 -38.68
CA ALA A 202 -13.52 8.11 -38.76
C ALA A 202 -12.20 8.59 -39.40
N VAL A 203 -11.90 9.87 -39.18
CA VAL A 203 -10.66 10.53 -39.68
C VAL A 203 -9.68 10.64 -38.52
N GLY A 204 -8.42 10.32 -38.77
CA GLY A 204 -7.37 10.46 -37.75
C GLY A 204 -6.79 9.14 -37.28
N LEU A 205 -6.21 9.15 -36.07
CA LEU A 205 -5.54 8.02 -35.44
C LEU A 205 -5.82 8.00 -33.94
N VAL A 206 -6.21 6.84 -33.41
CA VAL A 206 -6.19 6.56 -31.97
C VAL A 206 -4.92 5.80 -31.63
N LYS A 207 -4.14 6.32 -30.69
CA LYS A 207 -2.88 5.71 -30.24
C LYS A 207 -2.93 5.45 -28.73
N THR A 208 -2.66 4.19 -28.35
CA THR A 208 -2.45 3.84 -26.95
C THR A 208 -1.04 4.28 -26.51
N VAL A 209 -0.96 5.06 -25.45
CA VAL A 209 0.29 5.43 -24.81
C VAL A 209 0.35 4.72 -23.47
N LYS A 210 1.31 3.83 -23.34
CA LYS A 210 1.55 3.08 -22.10
C LYS A 210 1.80 4.03 -20.94
N GLY A 211 1.21 3.70 -19.79
CA GLY A 211 1.40 4.44 -18.56
C GLY A 211 2.87 4.40 -18.12
N GLY A 212 3.40 5.57 -17.75
CA GLY A 212 4.76 5.66 -17.25
C GLY A 212 4.92 4.93 -15.91
N VAL A 213 6.13 4.46 -15.64
CA VAL A 213 6.51 3.78 -14.39
C VAL A 213 7.41 4.69 -13.56
N SER A 214 7.42 4.51 -12.24
CA SER A 214 8.20 5.38 -11.33
C SER A 214 8.91 4.65 -10.20
N ALA A 215 8.52 3.43 -9.83
CA ALA A 215 9.11 2.69 -8.73
C ALA A 215 10.61 2.43 -8.90
N CYS A 216 11.07 2.26 -10.15
CA CYS A 216 12.48 2.03 -10.46
C CYS A 216 13.41 3.15 -9.94
N LEU A 217 12.94 4.40 -9.88
CA LEU A 217 13.73 5.54 -9.39
C LEU A 217 14.09 5.43 -7.90
N TYR A 218 13.39 4.58 -7.16
CA TYR A 218 13.58 4.33 -5.72
C TYR A 218 14.13 2.92 -5.45
N CYS A 219 14.42 2.14 -6.50
CA CYS A 219 14.80 0.74 -6.38
C CYS A 219 16.31 0.60 -6.13
N SER A 220 16.68 -0.14 -5.09
CA SER A 220 18.09 -0.43 -4.77
C SER A 220 18.81 -1.25 -5.86
N ALA A 221 18.06 -2.03 -6.67
CA ALA A 221 18.60 -2.80 -7.78
C ALA A 221 18.70 -2.00 -9.10
N PHE A 222 18.47 -0.67 -9.09
CA PHE A 222 18.43 0.17 -10.28
C PHE A 222 19.67 -0.02 -11.19
N THR A 223 20.86 -0.11 -10.61
CA THR A 223 22.13 -0.16 -11.36
C THR A 223 22.32 -1.46 -12.14
N VAL A 224 21.71 -2.57 -11.70
CA VAL A 224 21.93 -3.91 -12.27
C VAL A 224 20.70 -4.47 -13.00
N CYS A 225 19.55 -3.78 -12.95
CA CYS A 225 18.28 -4.29 -13.44
C CYS A 225 18.14 -4.11 -14.96
N THR A 226 18.02 -5.22 -15.71
CA THR A 226 17.80 -5.19 -17.16
C THR A 226 16.36 -4.81 -17.56
N GLN A 227 15.36 -5.07 -16.69
CA GLN A 227 14.00 -4.60 -16.94
C GLN A 227 13.93 -3.06 -16.96
N LYS A 228 14.63 -2.39 -16.05
CA LYS A 228 14.73 -0.93 -16.02
C LYS A 228 15.29 -0.38 -17.35
N ASP A 229 16.31 -1.01 -17.92
CA ASP A 229 16.91 -0.54 -19.17
C ASP A 229 15.90 -0.58 -20.33
N ARG A 230 15.13 -1.66 -20.45
CA ARG A 230 14.05 -1.77 -21.44
C ARG A 230 12.96 -0.71 -21.26
N LEU A 231 12.62 -0.38 -20.00
CA LEU A 231 11.61 0.64 -19.69
C LEU A 231 12.12 2.06 -20.02
N ILE A 232 13.42 2.31 -19.92
CA ILE A 232 14.05 3.56 -20.38
C ILE A 232 14.01 3.64 -21.90
N GLU A 233 14.45 2.58 -22.59
CA GLU A 233 14.45 2.50 -24.05
C GLU A 233 13.06 2.69 -24.66
N SER A 234 12.02 2.13 -24.04
CA SER A 234 10.64 2.30 -24.48
C SER A 234 10.03 3.68 -24.14
N GLY A 235 10.75 4.49 -23.32
CA GLY A 235 10.26 5.79 -22.85
C GLY A 235 9.20 5.71 -21.76
N GLU A 236 8.95 4.54 -21.19
CA GLU A 236 8.01 4.32 -20.09
C GLU A 236 8.60 4.75 -18.73
N LEU A 237 9.92 4.60 -18.56
CA LEU A 237 10.67 5.16 -17.43
C LEU A 237 11.44 6.41 -17.90
N LYS A 238 11.16 7.54 -17.27
CA LYS A 238 11.89 8.81 -17.49
C LYS A 238 12.84 9.04 -16.32
N ILE A 239 14.10 9.27 -16.61
CA ILE A 239 15.14 9.61 -15.64
C ILE A 239 15.30 11.11 -15.55
#